data_522de7dd912d11fb44e052e837988bdf
#
_entry.id   522de7dd912d11fb44e052e837988bdf
#
_cell.length_a   1.000
_cell.length_b   1.000
_cell.length_c   1.000
_cell.angle_alpha   90.00
_cell.angle_beta   90.00
_cell.angle_gamma   90.00
#
_symmetry.space_group_name_H-M   'P 1'
#
loop_
_entity.id
_entity.type
_entity.pdbx_description
1 polymer ?
#
loop_
_entity_poly.entity_id
_entity_poly.type
_entity_poly.pdbx_seq_one_letter_code
_entity_poly.pdbx_strand_id
1 'polypeptide(L)'
;MQTRFSFLITSILLVANSFSAESPKFASGIVDIGMVAKDLEKTAKFYSEVIGLKEVKGFEASAEKATAFGLTDNQPAKVRVFVLGETPTSTRLKIMAFPKRPGREPNQKYIHSTLGISYLTLRVVDMTAALARLKKAKVKLLGQTPASLGGNNRITVFHDPDGNFVELIGPVNE
;
A
#
# COMPACT_ATOMS: atom_id res chain seq x y z
N MET A 1 -13.34 -20.93 81.16
CA MET A 1 -12.31 -19.99 80.64
C MET A 1 -12.31 -20.13 79.14
N GLN A 2 -13.12 -19.24 78.47
CA GLN A 2 -13.28 -19.31 77.01
C GLN A 2 -12.49 -18.18 76.40
N THR A 3 -11.42 -18.54 75.61
CA THR A 3 -10.57 -17.57 74.92
C THR A 3 -11.17 -17.31 73.52
N ARG A 4 -11.63 -16.08 73.29
CA ARG A 4 -12.13 -15.62 71.98
C ARG A 4 -10.95 -15.16 71.17
N PHE A 5 -10.66 -15.86 70.03
CA PHE A 5 -9.73 -15.39 68.99
C PHE A 5 -10.49 -14.47 68.04
N SER A 6 -10.06 -13.20 67.98
CA SER A 6 -10.57 -12.20 67.05
C SER A 6 -9.68 -12.23 65.78
N PHE A 7 -10.24 -12.67 64.67
CA PHE A 7 -9.54 -12.60 63.34
C PHE A 7 -9.78 -11.20 62.78
N LEU A 8 -8.68 -10.45 62.62
CA LEU A 8 -8.65 -9.18 61.88
C LEU A 8 -8.46 -9.50 60.41
N ILE A 9 -9.49 -9.29 59.58
CA ILE A 9 -9.40 -9.40 58.13
C ILE A 9 -8.97 -8.03 57.60
N THR A 10 -7.70 -7.93 57.18
CA THR A 10 -7.17 -6.74 56.52
C THR A 10 -7.50 -6.85 55.02
N SER A 11 -8.51 -6.08 54.58
CA SER A 11 -8.85 -5.98 53.17
C SER A 11 -7.80 -5.13 52.42
N ILE A 12 -6.99 -5.76 51.62
CA ILE A 12 -6.08 -5.08 50.71
C ILE A 12 -6.91 -4.59 49.51
N LEU A 13 -7.15 -3.29 49.42
CA LEU A 13 -7.76 -2.66 48.24
C LEU A 13 -6.69 -2.61 47.14
N LEU A 14 -6.79 -3.50 46.14
CA LEU A 14 -5.99 -3.44 44.91
C LEU A 14 -6.55 -2.31 44.05
N VAL A 15 -5.91 -1.14 44.04
CA VAL A 15 -6.22 -0.05 43.11
C VAL A 15 -5.63 -0.44 41.76
N ALA A 16 -6.46 -1.00 40.87
CA ALA A 16 -6.13 -1.21 39.50
C ALA A 16 -6.03 0.17 38.79
N ASN A 17 -4.84 0.70 38.65
CA ASN A 17 -4.59 1.83 37.75
C ASN A 17 -4.81 1.37 36.32
N SER A 18 -6.00 1.61 35.78
CA SER A 18 -6.29 1.48 34.37
C SER A 18 -5.54 2.58 33.62
N PHE A 19 -4.35 2.28 33.12
CA PHE A 19 -3.68 3.12 32.13
C PHE A 19 -4.53 3.03 30.85
N SER A 20 -5.44 3.97 30.67
CA SER A 20 -6.07 4.22 29.37
C SER A 20 -5.00 4.86 28.48
N ALA A 21 -4.28 4.05 27.71
CA ALA A 21 -3.39 4.58 26.70
C ALA A 21 -4.24 5.34 25.68
N GLU A 22 -3.99 6.63 25.53
CA GLU A 22 -4.65 7.46 24.50
C GLU A 22 -4.34 6.85 23.12
N SER A 23 -5.39 6.65 22.31
CA SER A 23 -5.21 6.09 20.96
C SER A 23 -4.29 6.99 20.14
N PRO A 24 -3.35 6.41 19.34
CA PRO A 24 -2.46 7.21 18.49
C PRO A 24 -3.23 8.15 17.58
N LYS A 25 -2.79 9.42 17.49
CA LYS A 25 -3.40 10.43 16.60
C LYS A 25 -2.55 10.56 15.35
N PHE A 26 -3.15 10.35 14.19
CA PHE A 26 -2.52 10.58 12.90
C PHE A 26 -2.89 11.99 12.39
N ALA A 27 -1.93 12.68 11.76
CA ALA A 27 -2.15 13.99 11.16
C ALA A 27 -3.10 13.93 9.94
N SER A 28 -3.23 12.76 9.33
CA SER A 28 -4.05 12.53 8.14
C SER A 28 -4.44 11.05 8.05
N GLY A 29 -5.59 10.75 7.44
CA GLY A 29 -5.98 9.39 7.04
C GLY A 29 -5.35 8.92 5.72
N ILE A 30 -4.42 9.70 5.14
CA ILE A 30 -3.79 9.41 3.85
C ILE A 30 -2.53 8.58 4.09
N VAL A 31 -2.37 7.54 3.27
CA VAL A 31 -1.16 6.70 3.27
C VAL A 31 -0.37 6.98 1.98
N ASP A 32 0.92 7.26 2.14
CA ASP A 32 1.87 7.31 1.02
C ASP A 32 2.52 5.94 0.87
N ILE A 33 2.46 5.36 -0.34
CA ILE A 33 3.01 4.04 -0.65
C ILE A 33 4.27 4.22 -1.47
N GLY A 34 5.40 3.70 -0.99
CA GLY A 34 6.68 3.69 -1.71
C GLY A 34 6.89 2.38 -2.45
N MET A 35 7.30 2.46 -3.72
CA MET A 35 7.64 1.31 -4.57
C MET A 35 9.02 1.51 -5.19
N VAL A 36 9.80 0.43 -5.26
CA VAL A 36 11.05 0.39 -6.02
C VAL A 36 10.78 -0.33 -7.33
N ALA A 37 11.01 0.37 -8.44
CA ALA A 37 10.85 -0.14 -9.79
C ALA A 37 12.21 -0.56 -10.37
N LYS A 38 12.21 -1.59 -11.20
CA LYS A 38 13.37 -1.98 -12.00
C LYS A 38 13.66 -0.95 -13.10
N ASP A 39 12.59 -0.48 -13.74
CA ASP A 39 12.61 0.57 -14.77
C ASP A 39 11.60 1.65 -14.40
N LEU A 40 12.12 2.80 -13.90
CA LEU A 40 11.30 3.90 -13.42
C LEU A 40 10.35 4.45 -14.49
N GLU A 41 10.83 4.60 -15.73
CA GLU A 41 10.02 5.19 -16.80
C GLU A 41 8.91 4.24 -17.25
N LYS A 42 9.20 2.94 -17.36
CA LYS A 42 8.21 1.93 -17.72
C LYS A 42 7.11 1.83 -16.66
N THR A 43 7.48 1.78 -15.39
CA THR A 43 6.52 1.67 -14.29
C THR A 43 5.72 2.95 -14.11
N ALA A 44 6.36 4.11 -14.21
CA ALA A 44 5.69 5.39 -14.17
C ALA A 44 4.64 5.55 -15.30
N LYS A 45 5.02 5.18 -16.54
CA LYS A 45 4.11 5.19 -17.69
C LYS A 45 2.94 4.24 -17.50
N PHE A 46 3.16 3.08 -16.91
CA PHE A 46 2.10 2.13 -16.60
C PHE A 46 1.07 2.76 -15.62
N TYR A 47 1.53 3.34 -14.52
CA TYR A 47 0.63 3.92 -13.53
C TYR A 47 -0.08 5.19 -14.04
N SER A 48 0.55 5.99 -14.90
CA SER A 48 -0.11 7.17 -15.48
C SER A 48 -1.06 6.84 -16.62
N GLU A 49 -0.62 6.03 -17.60
CA GLU A 49 -1.38 5.84 -18.85
C GLU A 49 -2.34 4.65 -18.79
N VAL A 50 -1.96 3.55 -18.10
CA VAL A 50 -2.78 2.34 -18.07
C VAL A 50 -3.73 2.37 -16.87
N ILE A 51 -3.21 2.67 -15.68
CA ILE A 51 -4.01 2.79 -14.46
C ILE A 51 -4.77 4.11 -14.46
N GLY A 52 -4.15 5.22 -14.87
CA GLY A 52 -4.76 6.53 -14.94
C GLY A 52 -4.49 7.40 -13.71
N LEU A 53 -3.41 7.14 -12.96
CA LEU A 53 -3.00 8.04 -11.88
C LEU A 53 -2.41 9.32 -12.45
N LYS A 54 -2.64 10.44 -11.76
CA LYS A 54 -2.08 11.74 -12.13
C LYS A 54 -0.69 11.90 -11.54
N GLU A 55 0.31 12.13 -12.38
CA GLU A 55 1.63 12.50 -11.91
C GLU A 55 1.65 13.93 -11.40
N VAL A 56 2.29 14.15 -10.26
CA VAL A 56 2.51 15.45 -9.63
C VAL A 56 4.01 15.66 -9.40
N LYS A 57 4.39 16.84 -8.91
CA LYS A 57 5.79 17.17 -8.64
C LYS A 57 6.40 16.13 -7.69
N GLY A 58 7.41 15.40 -8.17
CA GLY A 58 8.24 14.51 -7.38
C GLY A 58 9.32 15.26 -6.59
N PHE A 59 10.24 14.51 -6.02
CA PHE A 59 11.36 15.07 -5.26
C PHE A 59 12.60 14.17 -5.38
N GLU A 60 13.74 14.72 -4.96
CA GLU A 60 15.00 14.00 -4.90
C GLU A 60 15.52 14.01 -3.45
N ALA A 61 16.13 12.91 -3.04
CA ALA A 61 16.87 12.80 -1.80
C ALA A 61 18.32 12.51 -2.13
N SER A 62 19.26 13.30 -1.58
CA SER A 62 20.69 13.01 -1.70
C SER A 62 21.04 11.68 -1.01
N ALA A 63 22.15 11.07 -1.44
CA ALA A 63 22.64 9.83 -0.81
C ALA A 63 22.80 9.99 0.71
N GLU A 64 23.37 11.13 1.15
CA GLU A 64 23.52 11.45 2.56
C GLU A 64 22.19 11.47 3.32
N LYS A 65 21.17 12.18 2.81
CA LYS A 65 19.84 12.24 3.43
C LYS A 65 19.17 10.88 3.47
N ALA A 66 19.19 10.13 2.36
CA ALA A 66 18.57 8.82 2.29
C ALA A 66 19.25 7.82 3.26
N THR A 67 20.55 7.91 3.43
CA THR A 67 21.31 7.13 4.41
C THR A 67 20.98 7.56 5.84
N ALA A 68 20.93 8.87 6.11
CA ALA A 68 20.57 9.38 7.44
C ALA A 68 19.15 8.96 7.87
N PHE A 69 18.24 8.77 6.92
CA PHE A 69 16.88 8.24 7.18
C PHE A 69 16.85 6.72 7.34
N GLY A 70 17.98 6.02 7.15
CA GLY A 70 18.04 4.55 7.19
C GLY A 70 17.38 3.86 6.00
N LEU A 71 17.17 4.57 4.88
CA LEU A 71 16.43 4.06 3.72
C LEU A 71 17.34 3.42 2.67
N THR A 72 18.58 3.91 2.53
CA THR A 72 19.52 3.39 1.53
C THR A 72 20.94 3.28 2.11
N ASP A 73 21.75 2.49 1.44
CA ASP A 73 23.20 2.37 1.67
C ASP A 73 23.97 3.33 0.75
N ASN A 74 23.89 4.62 1.03
CA ASN A 74 24.54 5.68 0.25
C ASN A 74 24.07 5.77 -1.22
N GLN A 75 22.78 5.52 -1.48
CA GLN A 75 22.17 5.72 -2.78
C GLN A 75 21.26 6.93 -2.77
N PRO A 76 21.37 7.86 -3.74
CA PRO A 76 20.39 8.93 -3.92
C PRO A 76 19.09 8.35 -4.46
N ALA A 77 17.98 8.98 -4.12
CA ALA A 77 16.67 8.59 -4.62
C ALA A 77 16.04 9.72 -5.43
N LYS A 78 15.64 9.44 -6.66
CA LYS A 78 14.73 10.27 -7.45
C LYS A 78 13.35 9.65 -7.39
N VAL A 79 12.39 10.38 -6.84
CA VAL A 79 11.04 9.89 -6.56
C VAL A 79 10.05 10.59 -7.48
N ARG A 80 9.33 9.83 -8.30
CA ARG A 80 8.15 10.26 -9.04
C ARG A 80 6.91 10.01 -8.19
N VAL A 81 5.97 10.94 -8.16
CA VAL A 81 4.80 10.91 -7.29
C VAL A 81 3.53 10.91 -8.13
N PHE A 82 2.67 9.93 -7.88
CA PHE A 82 1.38 9.77 -8.55
C PHE A 82 0.27 9.83 -7.50
N VAL A 83 -0.83 10.49 -7.82
CA VAL A 83 -1.98 10.64 -6.92
C VAL A 83 -3.19 9.92 -7.46
N LEU A 84 -3.93 9.30 -6.54
CA LEU A 84 -5.22 8.69 -6.80
C LEU A 84 -6.32 9.68 -6.41
N GLY A 85 -6.85 10.43 -7.39
CA GLY A 85 -7.86 11.48 -7.15
C GLY A 85 -7.25 12.87 -6.95
N GLU A 86 -7.94 13.73 -6.23
CA GLU A 86 -7.56 15.14 -6.09
C GLU A 86 -6.69 15.40 -4.85
N THR A 87 -5.59 16.15 -5.06
CA THR A 87 -4.77 16.67 -3.96
C THR A 87 -5.52 17.76 -3.19
N PRO A 88 -5.27 17.96 -1.86
CA PRO A 88 -4.23 17.31 -1.02
C PRO A 88 -4.66 16.02 -0.35
N THR A 89 -5.90 15.56 -0.54
CA THR A 89 -6.50 14.45 0.23
C THR A 89 -6.31 13.08 -0.41
N SER A 90 -5.50 12.99 -1.47
CA SER A 90 -5.30 11.74 -2.23
C SER A 90 -4.17 10.89 -1.68
N THR A 91 -4.36 9.58 -1.65
CA THR A 91 -3.29 8.60 -1.47
C THR A 91 -2.24 8.76 -2.58
N ARG A 92 -0.96 8.70 -2.23
CA ARG A 92 0.16 8.90 -3.14
C ARG A 92 0.93 7.62 -3.33
N LEU A 93 1.19 7.30 -4.60
CA LEU A 93 2.15 6.28 -4.98
C LEU A 93 3.48 6.95 -5.34
N LYS A 94 4.54 6.61 -4.62
CA LYS A 94 5.90 7.14 -4.79
C LYS A 94 6.74 6.07 -5.45
N ILE A 95 7.17 6.29 -6.70
CA ILE A 95 7.95 5.31 -7.47
C ILE A 95 9.37 5.82 -7.60
N MET A 96 10.34 4.94 -7.33
CA MET A 96 11.77 5.23 -7.42
C MET A 96 12.53 4.03 -8.00
N ALA A 97 13.72 4.26 -8.53
CA ALA A 97 14.60 3.20 -8.98
C ALA A 97 16.05 3.44 -8.55
N PHE A 98 16.78 2.36 -8.39
CA PHE A 98 18.20 2.36 -8.00
C PHE A 98 19.03 1.60 -9.04
N PRO A 99 19.31 2.20 -10.24
CA PRO A 99 19.93 1.47 -11.36
C PRO A 99 21.34 0.96 -11.05
N LYS A 100 22.09 1.63 -10.15
CA LYS A 100 23.42 1.22 -9.71
C LYS A 100 23.40 0.05 -8.71
N ARG A 101 22.27 -0.15 -8.02
CA ARG A 101 22.04 -1.24 -7.06
C ARG A 101 20.59 -1.71 -7.15
N PRO A 102 20.23 -2.41 -8.23
CA PRO A 102 18.87 -2.87 -8.44
C PRO A 102 18.47 -3.85 -7.35
N GLY A 103 17.20 -3.76 -6.92
CA GLY A 103 16.59 -4.72 -6.01
C GLY A 103 16.48 -6.10 -6.63
N ARG A 104 16.24 -7.11 -5.80
CA ARG A 104 15.92 -8.47 -6.26
C ARG A 104 14.43 -8.53 -6.59
N GLU A 105 14.11 -9.23 -7.67
CA GLU A 105 12.72 -9.54 -7.99
C GLU A 105 12.17 -10.50 -6.93
N PRO A 106 11.03 -10.17 -6.28
CA PRO A 106 10.39 -11.08 -5.33
C PRO A 106 9.70 -12.23 -6.08
N ASN A 107 9.44 -13.33 -5.39
CA ASN A 107 8.60 -14.38 -5.94
C ASN A 107 7.13 -13.90 -5.91
N GLN A 108 6.60 -13.53 -7.06
CA GLN A 108 5.24 -13.03 -7.23
C GLN A 108 4.32 -14.06 -7.92
N LYS A 109 4.58 -15.36 -7.71
CA LYS A 109 3.70 -16.41 -8.26
C LYS A 109 2.30 -16.35 -7.63
N TYR A 110 2.24 -16.12 -6.33
CA TYR A 110 1.02 -15.95 -5.54
C TYR A 110 1.23 -14.88 -4.48
N ILE A 111 0.17 -14.24 -4.00
CA ILE A 111 0.25 -13.19 -2.95
C ILE A 111 0.92 -13.68 -1.65
N HIS A 112 0.92 -14.96 -1.37
CA HIS A 112 1.57 -15.57 -0.19
C HIS A 112 3.00 -16.08 -0.46
N SER A 113 3.53 -15.89 -1.67
CA SER A 113 4.87 -16.40 -2.03
C SER A 113 6.00 -15.58 -1.40
N THR A 114 5.75 -14.32 -1.05
CA THR A 114 6.74 -13.43 -0.42
C THR A 114 6.04 -12.65 0.70
N LEU A 115 6.74 -12.47 1.83
CA LEU A 115 6.24 -11.68 2.96
C LEU A 115 6.34 -10.19 2.64
N GLY A 116 5.42 -9.40 3.20
CA GLY A 116 5.38 -7.94 3.08
C GLY A 116 4.07 -7.43 2.48
N ILE A 117 4.11 -6.22 1.90
CA ILE A 117 2.97 -5.66 1.19
C ILE A 117 2.78 -6.44 -0.11
N SER A 118 1.64 -7.11 -0.26
CA SER A 118 1.43 -8.08 -1.33
C SER A 118 0.72 -7.51 -2.54
N TYR A 119 -0.21 -6.55 -2.37
CA TYR A 119 -1.00 -6.02 -3.48
C TYR A 119 -1.51 -4.60 -3.22
N LEU A 120 -1.92 -3.93 -4.31
CA LEU A 120 -2.66 -2.68 -4.28
C LEU A 120 -4.08 -2.91 -4.78
N THR A 121 -5.09 -2.48 -4.02
CA THR A 121 -6.48 -2.45 -4.48
C THR A 121 -6.87 -1.02 -4.82
N LEU A 122 -7.27 -0.79 -6.06
CA LEU A 122 -7.75 0.50 -6.56
C LEU A 122 -9.23 0.38 -6.96
N ARG A 123 -10.04 1.32 -6.52
CA ARG A 123 -11.46 1.34 -6.88
C ARG A 123 -11.68 2.24 -8.08
N VAL A 124 -12.35 1.68 -9.11
CA VAL A 124 -12.67 2.39 -10.36
C VAL A 124 -14.17 2.63 -10.45
N VAL A 125 -14.55 3.73 -11.04
CA VAL A 125 -15.98 4.08 -11.27
C VAL A 125 -16.54 3.40 -12.53
N ASP A 126 -15.65 2.88 -13.39
CA ASP A 126 -16.00 2.22 -14.64
C ASP A 126 -14.97 1.10 -14.95
N MET A 127 -15.37 -0.13 -14.66
CA MET A 127 -14.54 -1.31 -14.93
C MET A 127 -14.43 -1.57 -16.43
N THR A 128 -15.44 -1.27 -17.22
CA THR A 128 -15.43 -1.46 -18.68
C THR A 128 -14.33 -0.62 -19.33
N ALA A 129 -14.24 0.66 -18.97
CA ALA A 129 -13.18 1.54 -19.44
C ALA A 129 -11.80 1.12 -18.92
N ALA A 130 -11.70 0.65 -17.67
CA ALA A 130 -10.44 0.15 -17.11
C ALA A 130 -9.94 -1.08 -17.86
N LEU A 131 -10.79 -2.07 -18.13
CA LEU A 131 -10.48 -3.27 -18.90
C LEU A 131 -10.03 -2.93 -20.33
N ALA A 132 -10.66 -1.95 -20.96
CA ALA A 132 -10.26 -1.48 -22.29
C ALA A 132 -8.82 -0.94 -22.31
N ARG A 133 -8.41 -0.16 -21.29
CA ARG A 133 -7.03 0.33 -21.14
C ARG A 133 -6.05 -0.82 -20.91
N LEU A 134 -6.37 -1.75 -20.01
CA LEU A 134 -5.54 -2.94 -19.76
C LEU A 134 -5.34 -3.76 -21.04
N LYS A 135 -6.41 -4.01 -21.80
CA LYS A 135 -6.38 -4.73 -23.08
C LYS A 135 -5.50 -4.01 -24.11
N LYS A 136 -5.68 -2.68 -24.27
CA LYS A 136 -4.86 -1.85 -25.17
C LYS A 136 -3.38 -1.92 -24.81
N ALA A 137 -3.05 -1.95 -23.54
CA ALA A 137 -1.69 -2.08 -23.01
C ALA A 137 -1.18 -3.53 -23.00
N LYS A 138 -1.98 -4.50 -23.49
CA LYS A 138 -1.65 -5.94 -23.52
C LYS A 138 -1.32 -6.50 -22.13
N VAL A 139 -1.95 -5.98 -21.08
CA VAL A 139 -1.79 -6.48 -19.72
C VAL A 139 -2.48 -7.83 -19.59
N LYS A 140 -1.75 -8.83 -19.09
CA LYS A 140 -2.30 -10.17 -18.85
C LYS A 140 -3.07 -10.17 -17.52
N LEU A 141 -4.34 -10.53 -17.58
CA LEU A 141 -5.16 -10.73 -16.39
C LEU A 141 -4.82 -12.06 -15.72
N LEU A 142 -4.93 -12.11 -14.40
CA LEU A 142 -4.66 -13.30 -13.59
C LEU A 142 -5.95 -14.03 -13.25
N GLY A 143 -5.83 -15.35 -13.08
CA GLY A 143 -6.96 -16.21 -12.73
C GLY A 143 -8.07 -16.15 -13.79
N GLN A 144 -9.29 -16.23 -13.32
CA GLN A 144 -10.53 -16.10 -14.15
C GLN A 144 -11.13 -14.69 -13.98
N THR A 145 -10.28 -13.65 -13.96
CA THR A 145 -10.78 -12.27 -13.87
C THR A 145 -11.02 -11.66 -15.25
N PRO A 146 -12.00 -10.74 -15.39
CA PRO A 146 -12.80 -10.12 -14.33
C PRO A 146 -13.83 -11.08 -13.72
N ALA A 147 -13.86 -11.15 -12.37
CA ALA A 147 -14.77 -12.00 -11.61
C ALA A 147 -15.83 -11.17 -10.90
N SER A 148 -17.02 -11.76 -10.67
CA SER A 148 -18.11 -11.09 -9.97
C SER A 148 -17.86 -10.97 -8.47
N LEU A 149 -18.15 -9.80 -7.91
CA LEU A 149 -18.21 -9.53 -6.47
C LEU A 149 -19.64 -9.31 -5.97
N GLY A 150 -20.63 -9.58 -6.83
CA GLY A 150 -22.04 -9.34 -6.59
C GLY A 150 -22.57 -8.10 -7.33
N GLY A 151 -23.82 -8.17 -7.78
CA GLY A 151 -24.40 -7.14 -8.64
C GLY A 151 -23.56 -6.91 -9.90
N ASN A 152 -23.38 -5.65 -10.25
CA ASN A 152 -22.52 -5.24 -11.38
C ASN A 152 -21.05 -5.03 -11.01
N ASN A 153 -20.64 -5.20 -9.73
CA ASN A 153 -19.24 -5.07 -9.32
C ASN A 153 -18.40 -6.25 -9.80
N ARG A 154 -17.20 -5.92 -10.26
CA ARG A 154 -16.19 -6.89 -10.70
C ARG A 154 -14.85 -6.58 -10.04
N ILE A 155 -14.06 -7.65 -9.91
CA ILE A 155 -12.64 -7.57 -9.57
C ILE A 155 -11.81 -8.02 -10.76
N THR A 156 -10.74 -7.30 -11.05
CA THR A 156 -9.73 -7.66 -12.05
C THR A 156 -8.36 -7.62 -11.40
N VAL A 157 -7.57 -8.68 -11.60
CA VAL A 157 -6.23 -8.82 -11.00
C VAL A 157 -5.20 -9.00 -12.10
N PHE A 158 -4.07 -8.32 -11.96
CA PHE A 158 -2.94 -8.40 -12.90
C PHE A 158 -1.64 -8.02 -12.18
N HIS A 159 -0.50 -8.17 -12.88
CA HIS A 159 0.78 -7.64 -12.41
C HIS A 159 1.10 -6.29 -13.07
N ASP A 160 1.72 -5.41 -12.29
CA ASP A 160 2.39 -4.23 -12.83
C ASP A 160 3.72 -4.63 -13.53
N PRO A 161 4.48 -3.68 -14.10
CA PRO A 161 5.74 -3.99 -14.79
C PRO A 161 6.83 -4.63 -13.94
N ASP A 162 6.76 -4.50 -12.62
CA ASP A 162 7.71 -5.04 -11.64
C ASP A 162 7.20 -6.32 -10.97
N GLY A 163 6.00 -6.81 -11.39
CA GLY A 163 5.40 -8.03 -10.89
C GLY A 163 4.51 -7.85 -9.66
N ASN A 164 4.28 -6.63 -9.18
CA ASN A 164 3.39 -6.41 -8.05
C ASN A 164 1.94 -6.71 -8.43
N PHE A 165 1.20 -7.35 -7.53
CA PHE A 165 -0.23 -7.58 -7.75
C PHE A 165 -1.00 -6.26 -7.65
N VAL A 166 -1.84 -6.01 -8.65
CA VAL A 166 -2.77 -4.88 -8.68
C VAL A 166 -4.19 -5.42 -8.89
N GLU A 167 -5.09 -4.98 -8.05
CA GLU A 167 -6.51 -5.26 -8.14
C GLU A 167 -7.27 -3.98 -8.53
N LEU A 168 -8.14 -4.08 -9.52
CA LEU A 168 -9.17 -3.07 -9.75
C LEU A 168 -10.51 -3.63 -9.32
N ILE A 169 -11.28 -2.83 -8.58
CA ILE A 169 -12.64 -3.16 -8.17
C ILE A 169 -13.57 -2.03 -8.57
N GLY A 170 -14.66 -2.37 -9.24
CA GLY A 170 -15.67 -1.39 -9.64
C GLY A 170 -16.81 -2.00 -10.46
N PRO A 171 -17.83 -1.18 -10.77
CA PRO A 171 -18.95 -1.60 -11.57
C PRO A 171 -18.57 -1.73 -13.05
N VAL A 172 -19.20 -2.69 -13.74
CA VAL A 172 -19.30 -2.65 -15.21
C VAL A 172 -20.45 -1.73 -15.57
N ASN A 173 -20.19 -0.78 -16.46
CA ASN A 173 -21.22 0.06 -17.04
C ASN A 173 -21.65 -0.57 -18.37
N GLU A 174 -22.96 -0.66 -18.58
CA GLU A 174 -23.59 -1.11 -19.83
C GLU A 174 -23.33 -0.14 -20.98
#